data_0ed9a44620987f6451b032bbde299b2d
#
_entry.id   0ed9a44620987f6451b032bbde299b2d
#
_cell.length_a   1.000
_cell.length_b   1.000
_cell.length_c   1.000
_cell.angle_alpha   90.00
_cell.angle_beta   90.00
_cell.angle_gamma   90.00
#
_symmetry.space_group_name_H-M   'P 1'
#
loop_
_entity.id
_entity.type
_entity.pdbx_description
1 polymer ?
#
loop_
_entity_poly.entity_id
_entity_poly.type
_entity_poly.pdbx_seq_one_letter_code
_entity_poly.pdbx_strand_id
1 'polypeptide(L)'
;MVAAGALDDVDYFTAIHIGTGVPEGTVICGSDNFMATTKFDVRFTGVAAHAGGKPEEGRNALLAAAQAAIALHGIAPHSEGASRVNVGVMQAGSGRNVVPADALLKVETRGESEAINQYVFERAQAVITGAAALYGVTAGINLMGAATSSAPTPAWVDYLREQASQVHGVTHAINKVKAPAGSEDATLMMARVQQNGGMASYMVFGTELSAGHHNEKFDFDEQVMNVAIETLARTALNFPWTRGV
;
A
#
# COMPACT_ATOMS: atom_id res chain seq x y z
N MET A 1 3.16 -3.39 -14.22
CA MET A 1 4.62 -3.45 -14.51
C MET A 1 5.19 -4.77 -14.03
N VAL A 2 5.19 -5.12 -12.73
CA VAL A 2 5.77 -6.39 -12.21
C VAL A 2 5.18 -7.62 -12.91
N ALA A 3 3.87 -7.77 -12.95
CA ALA A 3 3.20 -8.90 -13.62
C ALA A 3 3.44 -8.98 -15.14
N ALA A 4 3.85 -7.89 -15.76
CA ALA A 4 4.18 -7.82 -17.20
C ALA A 4 5.67 -8.08 -17.50
N GLY A 5 6.47 -8.42 -16.47
CA GLY A 5 7.89 -8.73 -16.62
C GLY A 5 8.80 -7.52 -16.88
N ALA A 6 8.30 -6.28 -16.68
CA ALA A 6 9.06 -5.05 -16.99
C ALA A 6 10.30 -4.84 -16.08
N LEU A 7 10.48 -5.67 -15.07
CA LEU A 7 11.57 -5.59 -14.09
C LEU A 7 12.39 -6.88 -14.02
N ASP A 8 12.18 -7.80 -14.95
CA ASP A 8 12.81 -9.12 -14.88
C ASP A 8 14.32 -9.11 -15.21
N ASP A 9 14.77 -8.10 -15.95
CA ASP A 9 16.15 -7.84 -16.35
C ASP A 9 16.76 -6.58 -15.68
N VAL A 10 16.14 -6.11 -14.58
CA VAL A 10 16.60 -4.93 -13.84
C VAL A 10 17.45 -5.35 -12.66
N ASP A 11 18.73 -4.94 -12.65
CA ASP A 11 19.67 -5.22 -11.56
C ASP A 11 19.62 -4.17 -10.44
N TYR A 12 19.28 -2.91 -10.77
CA TYR A 12 19.26 -1.80 -9.81
C TYR A 12 17.98 -0.99 -9.96
N PHE A 13 17.29 -0.80 -8.86
CA PHE A 13 16.05 -0.03 -8.83
C PHE A 13 16.07 1.02 -7.73
N THR A 14 15.67 2.24 -8.07
CA THR A 14 15.50 3.32 -7.09
C THR A 14 14.19 4.04 -7.37
N ALA A 15 13.25 3.99 -6.42
CA ALA A 15 12.10 4.88 -6.41
C ALA A 15 12.44 6.16 -5.65
N ILE A 16 11.77 7.26 -6.00
CA ILE A 16 11.96 8.55 -5.34
C ILE A 16 10.62 9.16 -4.92
N HIS A 17 10.64 9.91 -3.85
CA HIS A 17 9.52 10.71 -3.36
C HIS A 17 10.03 12.05 -2.80
N ILE A 18 9.14 13.01 -2.66
CA ILE A 18 9.46 14.31 -2.08
C ILE A 18 8.71 14.55 -0.77
N GLY A 19 9.23 15.43 0.07
CA GLY A 19 8.56 15.95 1.25
C GLY A 19 8.43 14.93 2.38
N THR A 20 7.22 14.48 2.69
CA THR A 20 6.89 13.54 3.79
C THR A 20 7.40 13.96 5.18
N GLY A 21 7.49 15.28 5.43
CA GLY A 21 8.01 15.82 6.69
C GLY A 21 9.53 15.79 6.81
N VAL A 22 10.23 15.56 5.70
CA VAL A 22 11.70 15.62 5.62
C VAL A 22 12.11 17.06 5.31
N PRO A 23 12.98 17.69 6.13
CA PRO A 23 13.42 19.06 5.91
C PRO A 23 14.19 19.23 4.60
N GLU A 24 14.13 20.42 4.01
CA GLU A 24 14.94 20.82 2.87
C GLU A 24 16.45 20.57 3.13
N GLY A 25 17.17 20.20 2.08
CA GLY A 25 18.60 19.84 2.17
C GLY A 25 18.86 18.45 2.75
N THR A 26 17.83 17.70 3.16
CA THR A 26 17.97 16.33 3.63
C THR A 26 17.55 15.34 2.55
N VAL A 27 18.39 14.33 2.31
CA VAL A 27 18.08 13.20 1.42
C VAL A 27 18.13 11.90 2.22
N ILE A 28 17.00 11.18 2.26
CA ILE A 28 16.93 9.86 2.84
C ILE A 28 17.16 8.85 1.71
N CYS A 29 18.21 8.03 1.81
CA CYS A 29 18.63 7.13 0.76
C CYS A 29 18.01 5.74 0.86
N GLY A 30 17.37 5.41 2.01
CA GLY A 30 16.62 4.18 2.21
C GLY A 30 15.46 4.38 3.17
N SER A 31 14.24 4.25 2.67
CA SER A 31 13.04 4.22 3.51
C SER A 31 12.61 2.79 3.72
N ASP A 32 12.51 2.37 4.96
CA ASP A 32 11.95 1.07 5.33
C ASP A 32 10.67 1.21 6.15
N ASN A 33 10.09 0.06 6.49
CA ASN A 33 8.88 0.01 7.29
C ASN A 33 7.61 0.54 6.58
N PHE A 34 7.61 0.55 5.24
CA PHE A 34 6.33 0.60 4.55
C PHE A 34 5.53 -0.66 4.91
N MET A 35 4.29 -0.46 5.32
CA MET A 35 3.42 -1.59 5.62
C MET A 35 2.96 -2.28 4.34
N ALA A 36 3.01 -3.59 4.34
CA ALA A 36 2.29 -4.37 3.35
C ALA A 36 0.80 -4.08 3.45
N THR A 37 0.12 -3.96 2.32
CA THR A 37 -1.31 -3.65 2.28
C THR A 37 -2.03 -4.42 1.18
N THR A 38 -3.29 -4.77 1.44
CA THR A 38 -4.21 -5.30 0.43
C THR A 38 -5.50 -4.51 0.48
N LYS A 39 -5.87 -3.91 -0.66
CA LYS A 39 -7.13 -3.17 -0.85
C LYS A 39 -8.07 -4.02 -1.68
N PHE A 40 -9.30 -4.16 -1.24
CA PHE A 40 -10.28 -5.00 -1.94
C PHE A 40 -11.72 -4.50 -1.72
N ASP A 41 -12.54 -4.75 -2.74
CA ASP A 41 -13.96 -4.53 -2.70
C ASP A 41 -14.67 -5.87 -2.46
N VAL A 42 -15.69 -5.86 -1.60
CA VAL A 42 -16.53 -7.04 -1.33
C VAL A 42 -17.95 -6.73 -1.74
N ARG A 43 -18.47 -7.49 -2.71
CA ARG A 43 -19.87 -7.41 -3.10
C ARG A 43 -20.64 -8.59 -2.52
N PHE A 44 -21.66 -8.29 -1.72
CA PHE A 44 -22.64 -9.26 -1.26
C PHE A 44 -23.86 -9.23 -2.16
N THR A 45 -24.28 -10.40 -2.64
CA THR A 45 -25.45 -10.56 -3.51
C THR A 45 -26.44 -11.50 -2.86
N GLY A 46 -27.63 -11.00 -2.60
CA GLY A 46 -28.75 -11.67 -1.98
C GLY A 46 -29.96 -11.75 -2.91
N VAL A 47 -31.16 -11.74 -2.31
CA VAL A 47 -32.44 -11.79 -3.02
C VAL A 47 -33.37 -10.69 -2.48
N ALA A 48 -33.87 -9.84 -3.38
CA ALA A 48 -34.88 -8.83 -3.00
C ALA A 48 -36.22 -9.46 -2.68
N ALA A 49 -36.94 -8.91 -1.70
CA ALA A 49 -38.29 -9.27 -1.37
C ALA A 49 -39.04 -8.06 -0.80
N HIS A 50 -40.37 -8.09 -0.77
CA HIS A 50 -41.15 -7.06 -0.11
C HIS A 50 -41.10 -7.25 1.41
N ALA A 51 -40.49 -6.30 2.12
CA ALA A 51 -40.17 -6.42 3.55
C ALA A 51 -41.40 -6.63 4.47
N GLY A 52 -42.58 -6.18 4.07
CA GLY A 52 -43.84 -6.37 4.82
C GLY A 52 -44.76 -7.44 4.26
N GLY A 53 -44.52 -7.92 3.02
CA GLY A 53 -45.43 -8.86 2.36
C GLY A 53 -44.92 -10.30 2.39
N LYS A 54 -43.65 -10.49 2.00
CA LYS A 54 -43.02 -11.83 1.91
C LYS A 54 -41.52 -11.72 2.27
N PRO A 55 -41.16 -11.30 3.48
CA PRO A 55 -39.76 -11.11 3.89
C PRO A 55 -38.96 -12.40 3.88
N GLU A 56 -39.60 -13.56 4.06
CA GLU A 56 -38.96 -14.89 4.08
C GLU A 56 -38.39 -15.30 2.72
N GLU A 57 -38.88 -14.74 1.62
CA GLU A 57 -38.34 -14.97 0.26
C GLU A 57 -37.02 -14.22 0.03
N GLY A 58 -36.71 -13.22 0.85
CA GLY A 58 -35.50 -12.39 0.74
C GLY A 58 -34.24 -13.05 1.29
N ARG A 59 -33.10 -12.58 0.80
CA ARG A 59 -31.77 -12.85 1.37
C ARG A 59 -31.06 -11.52 1.52
N ASN A 60 -30.84 -11.10 2.77
CA ASN A 60 -30.48 -9.73 3.09
C ASN A 60 -28.96 -9.49 2.99
N ALA A 61 -28.52 -8.87 1.89
CA ALA A 61 -27.11 -8.54 1.66
C ALA A 61 -26.61 -7.40 2.58
N LEU A 62 -27.48 -6.47 3.01
CA LEU A 62 -27.12 -5.39 3.94
C LEU A 62 -26.70 -5.97 5.30
N LEU A 63 -27.47 -6.92 5.83
CA LEU A 63 -27.12 -7.54 7.11
C LEU A 63 -25.85 -8.35 7.03
N ALA A 64 -25.62 -9.06 5.92
CA ALA A 64 -24.36 -9.77 5.69
C ALA A 64 -23.15 -8.80 5.69
N ALA A 65 -23.28 -7.67 4.98
CA ALA A 65 -22.22 -6.65 4.93
C ALA A 65 -22.00 -5.99 6.31
N ALA A 66 -23.06 -5.68 7.05
CA ALA A 66 -22.96 -5.11 8.39
C ALA A 66 -22.27 -6.08 9.38
N GLN A 67 -22.66 -7.37 9.35
CA GLN A 67 -22.02 -8.40 10.16
C GLN A 67 -20.54 -8.57 9.79
N ALA A 68 -20.23 -8.61 8.49
CA ALA A 68 -18.85 -8.67 8.02
C ALA A 68 -18.04 -7.46 8.50
N ALA A 69 -18.58 -6.24 8.40
CA ALA A 69 -17.88 -5.03 8.83
C ALA A 69 -17.53 -5.07 10.34
N ILE A 70 -18.46 -5.50 11.18
CA ILE A 70 -18.22 -5.65 12.64
C ILE A 70 -17.16 -6.73 12.90
N ALA A 71 -17.29 -7.90 12.28
CA ALA A 71 -16.41 -9.04 12.51
C ALA A 71 -14.99 -8.82 11.95
N LEU A 72 -14.85 -8.07 10.84
CA LEU A 72 -13.55 -7.67 10.29
C LEU A 72 -12.74 -6.84 11.30
N HIS A 73 -13.38 -5.89 11.99
CA HIS A 73 -12.73 -5.11 13.05
C HIS A 73 -12.44 -5.93 14.32
N GLY A 74 -13.01 -7.13 14.44
CA GLY A 74 -12.73 -8.10 15.51
C GLY A 74 -11.59 -9.07 15.22
N ILE A 75 -10.92 -8.96 14.07
CA ILE A 75 -9.75 -9.81 13.78
C ILE A 75 -8.63 -9.48 14.78
N ALA A 76 -8.13 -10.53 15.47
CA ALA A 76 -7.09 -10.37 16.46
C ALA A 76 -5.80 -9.80 15.85
N PRO A 77 -5.14 -8.84 16.53
CA PRO A 77 -3.82 -8.37 16.11
C PRO A 77 -2.79 -9.49 16.09
N HIS A 78 -1.80 -9.38 15.21
CA HIS A 78 -0.69 -10.34 15.17
C HIS A 78 0.35 -10.03 16.24
N SER A 79 0.89 -11.06 16.89
CA SER A 79 1.85 -10.90 18.01
C SER A 79 3.23 -10.41 17.57
N GLU A 80 3.62 -10.68 16.31
CA GLU A 80 4.95 -10.36 15.78
C GLU A 80 5.06 -8.98 15.13
N GLY A 81 3.97 -8.20 15.07
CA GLY A 81 4.02 -6.86 14.52
C GLY A 81 2.66 -6.22 14.32
N ALA A 82 2.68 -4.97 13.89
CA ALA A 82 1.47 -4.19 13.68
C ALA A 82 0.60 -4.78 12.56
N SER A 83 -0.70 -4.89 12.83
CA SER A 83 -1.72 -5.30 11.87
C SER A 83 -2.92 -4.36 11.93
N ARG A 84 -3.60 -4.16 10.80
CA ARG A 84 -4.76 -3.27 10.69
C ARG A 84 -5.79 -3.85 9.73
N VAL A 85 -7.06 -3.60 10.04
CA VAL A 85 -8.18 -3.75 9.10
C VAL A 85 -9.00 -2.47 9.15
N ASN A 86 -9.44 -1.99 8.00
CA ASN A 86 -10.36 -0.87 7.92
C ASN A 86 -11.44 -1.13 6.88
N VAL A 87 -12.69 -0.93 7.26
CA VAL A 87 -13.83 -0.86 6.34
C VAL A 87 -14.12 0.63 6.13
N GLY A 88 -13.68 1.17 4.99
CA GLY A 88 -13.78 2.59 4.69
C GLY A 88 -15.11 3.01 4.07
N VAL A 89 -15.79 2.08 3.39
CA VAL A 89 -17.08 2.34 2.73
C VAL A 89 -18.01 1.15 2.94
N MET A 90 -19.27 1.45 3.24
CA MET A 90 -20.39 0.50 3.17
C MET A 90 -21.57 1.15 2.45
N GLN A 91 -22.06 0.49 1.40
CA GLN A 91 -23.24 0.91 0.64
C GLN A 91 -24.18 -0.28 0.49
N ALA A 92 -25.47 -0.12 0.73
CA ALA A 92 -26.43 -1.22 0.64
C ALA A 92 -27.85 -0.75 0.46
N GLY A 93 -28.65 -1.56 -0.24
CA GLY A 93 -30.09 -1.42 -0.37
C GLY A 93 -30.56 -0.34 -1.35
N SER A 94 -31.86 -0.33 -1.64
CA SER A 94 -32.49 0.56 -2.60
C SER A 94 -33.72 1.28 -2.07
N GLY A 95 -34.35 0.76 -1.01
CA GLY A 95 -35.56 1.37 -0.45
C GLY A 95 -35.95 0.73 0.87
N ARG A 96 -36.69 1.48 1.69
CA ARG A 96 -37.05 1.10 3.07
C ARG A 96 -38.01 -0.09 3.19
N ASN A 97 -38.73 -0.44 2.14
CA ASN A 97 -39.70 -1.52 2.10
C ASN A 97 -39.23 -2.74 1.24
N VAL A 98 -37.93 -2.78 0.90
CA VAL A 98 -37.32 -3.86 0.12
C VAL A 98 -36.22 -4.50 0.95
N VAL A 99 -36.21 -5.83 1.02
CA VAL A 99 -35.07 -6.59 1.56
C VAL A 99 -33.87 -6.36 0.64
N PRO A 100 -32.73 -5.80 1.14
CA PRO A 100 -31.61 -5.46 0.29
C PRO A 100 -30.98 -6.69 -0.37
N ALA A 101 -30.89 -6.67 -1.70
CA ALA A 101 -30.27 -7.74 -2.48
C ALA A 101 -28.80 -7.46 -2.82
N ASP A 102 -28.31 -6.24 -2.60
CA ASP A 102 -26.94 -5.86 -2.93
C ASP A 102 -26.32 -5.04 -1.79
N ALA A 103 -25.05 -5.32 -1.51
CA ALA A 103 -24.24 -4.50 -0.62
C ALA A 103 -22.76 -4.52 -1.05
N LEU A 104 -22.06 -3.40 -0.85
CA LEU A 104 -20.67 -3.19 -1.14
C LEU A 104 -19.93 -2.76 0.12
N LEU A 105 -18.79 -3.42 0.41
CA LEU A 105 -17.77 -2.92 1.32
C LEU A 105 -16.51 -2.58 0.54
N LYS A 106 -15.82 -1.48 0.92
CA LYS A 106 -14.44 -1.21 0.50
C LYS A 106 -13.54 -1.36 1.72
N VAL A 107 -12.59 -2.27 1.63
CA VAL A 107 -11.79 -2.74 2.75
C VAL A 107 -10.32 -2.64 2.45
N GLU A 108 -9.53 -2.37 3.48
CA GLU A 108 -8.08 -2.41 3.45
C GLU A 108 -7.56 -3.24 4.62
N THR A 109 -6.60 -4.12 4.36
CA THR A 109 -5.79 -4.76 5.39
C THR A 109 -4.35 -4.25 5.31
N ARG A 110 -3.65 -4.20 6.46
CA ARG A 110 -2.24 -3.85 6.54
C ARG A 110 -1.51 -4.76 7.52
N GLY A 111 -0.24 -5.02 7.22
CA GLY A 111 0.69 -5.71 8.11
C GLY A 111 2.06 -5.05 8.09
N GLU A 112 2.77 -5.06 9.22
CA GLU A 112 4.16 -4.58 9.31
C GLU A 112 5.09 -5.38 8.37
N SER A 113 4.74 -6.64 8.09
CA SER A 113 5.37 -7.46 7.07
C SER A 113 4.33 -8.06 6.12
N GLU A 114 4.80 -8.57 4.98
CA GLU A 114 3.95 -9.29 4.03
C GLU A 114 3.24 -10.49 4.67
N ALA A 115 3.96 -11.26 5.50
CA ALA A 115 3.39 -12.41 6.21
C ALA A 115 2.24 -12.02 7.16
N ILE A 116 2.40 -10.89 7.87
CA ILE A 116 1.36 -10.37 8.76
C ILE A 116 0.15 -9.88 7.96
N ASN A 117 0.36 -9.16 6.85
CA ASN A 117 -0.74 -8.72 6.00
C ASN A 117 -1.49 -9.90 5.38
N GLN A 118 -0.77 -10.92 4.93
CA GLN A 118 -1.36 -12.14 4.39
C GLN A 118 -2.23 -12.86 5.43
N TYR A 119 -1.74 -13.00 6.68
CA TYR A 119 -2.54 -13.52 7.79
C TYR A 119 -3.85 -12.74 7.97
N VAL A 120 -3.77 -11.41 8.03
CA VAL A 120 -4.97 -10.56 8.21
C VAL A 120 -5.93 -10.69 7.04
N PHE A 121 -5.43 -10.73 5.81
CA PHE A 121 -6.24 -10.88 4.61
C PHE A 121 -6.95 -12.24 4.57
N GLU A 122 -6.28 -13.34 4.91
CA GLU A 122 -6.89 -14.67 5.01
C GLU A 122 -8.00 -14.73 6.08
N ARG A 123 -7.78 -14.09 7.24
CA ARG A 123 -8.82 -13.96 8.26
C ARG A 123 -10.00 -13.11 7.76
N ALA A 124 -9.73 -12.03 7.02
CA ALA A 124 -10.78 -11.22 6.42
C ALA A 124 -11.63 -12.03 5.42
N GLN A 125 -11.00 -12.84 4.59
CA GLN A 125 -11.72 -13.73 3.66
C GLN A 125 -12.62 -14.74 4.40
N ALA A 126 -12.14 -15.33 5.49
CA ALA A 126 -12.91 -16.24 6.31
C ALA A 126 -14.14 -15.57 6.95
N VAL A 127 -13.93 -14.34 7.49
CA VAL A 127 -15.02 -13.53 8.06
C VAL A 127 -16.09 -13.21 7.01
N ILE A 128 -15.69 -12.77 5.81
CA ILE A 128 -16.60 -12.43 4.72
C ILE A 128 -17.42 -13.65 4.29
N THR A 129 -16.76 -14.80 4.14
CA THR A 129 -17.41 -16.06 3.77
C THR A 129 -18.41 -16.50 4.84
N GLY A 130 -18.02 -16.40 6.13
CA GLY A 130 -18.90 -16.72 7.26
C GLY A 130 -20.12 -15.80 7.33
N ALA A 131 -19.93 -14.51 7.13
CA ALA A 131 -21.03 -13.54 7.12
C ALA A 131 -21.99 -13.78 5.95
N ALA A 132 -21.49 -14.11 4.77
CA ALA A 132 -22.31 -14.46 3.62
C ALA A 132 -23.17 -15.70 3.90
N ALA A 133 -22.55 -16.75 4.45
CA ALA A 133 -23.24 -18.00 4.79
C ALA A 133 -24.35 -17.78 5.84
N LEU A 134 -24.10 -16.93 6.85
CA LEU A 134 -25.06 -16.64 7.92
C LEU A 134 -26.39 -16.09 7.39
N TYR A 135 -26.36 -15.30 6.31
CA TYR A 135 -27.52 -14.66 5.71
C TYR A 135 -27.98 -15.32 4.38
N GLY A 136 -27.34 -16.43 3.99
CA GLY A 136 -27.68 -17.15 2.76
C GLY A 136 -27.45 -16.33 1.48
N VAL A 137 -26.46 -15.44 1.49
CA VAL A 137 -26.06 -14.63 0.34
C VAL A 137 -24.73 -15.12 -0.23
N THR A 138 -24.37 -14.64 -1.42
CA THR A 138 -23.02 -14.87 -1.97
C THR A 138 -22.13 -13.65 -1.73
N ALA A 139 -20.82 -13.86 -1.60
CA ALA A 139 -19.83 -12.80 -1.51
C ALA A 139 -18.76 -12.96 -2.58
N GLY A 140 -18.46 -11.89 -3.32
CA GLY A 140 -17.34 -11.81 -4.26
C GLY A 140 -16.32 -10.80 -3.76
N ILE A 141 -15.03 -11.18 -3.76
CA ILE A 141 -13.91 -10.31 -3.39
C ILE A 141 -13.16 -9.93 -4.66
N ASN A 142 -12.96 -8.64 -4.88
CA ASN A 142 -12.20 -8.09 -5.99
C ASN A 142 -11.01 -7.28 -5.46
N LEU A 143 -9.79 -7.70 -5.82
CA LEU A 143 -8.57 -6.99 -5.43
C LEU A 143 -8.44 -5.69 -6.20
N MET A 144 -8.23 -4.60 -5.47
CA MET A 144 -8.16 -3.24 -6.01
C MET A 144 -6.74 -2.66 -5.99
N GLY A 145 -5.86 -3.22 -5.17
CA GLY A 145 -4.46 -2.81 -5.10
C GLY A 145 -3.73 -3.52 -3.97
N ALA A 146 -2.42 -3.55 -4.07
CA ALA A 146 -1.55 -4.12 -3.05
C ALA A 146 -0.21 -3.37 -3.01
N ALA A 147 0.45 -3.45 -1.85
CA ALA A 147 1.85 -3.08 -1.68
C ALA A 147 2.47 -4.08 -0.71
N THR A 148 3.75 -4.39 -0.87
CA THR A 148 4.47 -5.22 0.09
C THR A 148 5.24 -4.36 1.09
N SER A 149 5.74 -4.95 2.16
CA SER A 149 6.68 -4.27 3.06
C SER A 149 8.01 -4.03 2.33
N SER A 150 8.67 -2.91 2.59
CA SER A 150 9.96 -2.62 1.97
C SER A 150 11.12 -2.91 2.90
N ALA A 151 12.20 -3.43 2.32
CA ALA A 151 13.51 -3.52 2.94
C ALA A 151 14.55 -3.09 1.90
N PRO A 152 15.02 -1.83 1.93
CA PRO A 152 16.01 -1.35 0.98
C PRO A 152 17.31 -2.13 1.13
N THR A 153 18.00 -2.41 0.02
CA THR A 153 19.26 -3.17 0.01
C THR A 153 20.38 -2.31 0.61
N PRO A 154 21.03 -2.72 1.73
CA PRO A 154 21.96 -1.87 2.46
C PRO A 154 23.13 -1.34 1.61
N ALA A 155 23.75 -2.20 0.80
CA ALA A 155 24.85 -1.79 -0.07
C ALA A 155 24.44 -0.74 -1.10
N TRP A 156 23.20 -0.83 -1.62
CA TRP A 156 22.67 0.17 -2.54
C TRP A 156 22.38 1.49 -1.83
N VAL A 157 21.83 1.45 -0.62
CA VAL A 157 21.61 2.63 0.22
C VAL A 157 22.92 3.36 0.53
N ASP A 158 23.99 2.64 0.89
CA ASP A 158 25.29 3.23 1.18
C ASP A 158 25.87 3.94 -0.05
N TYR A 159 25.77 3.33 -1.22
CA TYR A 159 26.19 3.94 -2.48
C TYR A 159 25.36 5.19 -2.82
N LEU A 160 24.04 5.11 -2.73
CA LEU A 160 23.15 6.26 -2.96
C LEU A 160 23.45 7.42 -2.02
N ARG A 161 23.73 7.13 -0.74
CA ARG A 161 24.10 8.14 0.25
C ARG A 161 25.44 8.82 -0.11
N GLU A 162 26.43 8.06 -0.54
CA GLU A 162 27.70 8.62 -1.00
C GLU A 162 27.49 9.59 -2.16
N GLN A 163 26.69 9.22 -3.16
CA GLN A 163 26.40 10.09 -4.30
C GLN A 163 25.59 11.32 -3.89
N ALA A 164 24.55 11.15 -3.08
CA ALA A 164 23.73 12.26 -2.59
C ALA A 164 24.53 13.29 -1.76
N SER A 165 25.47 12.82 -0.94
CA SER A 165 26.30 13.70 -0.08
C SER A 165 27.20 14.67 -0.86
N GLN A 166 27.40 14.46 -2.15
CA GLN A 166 28.25 15.29 -3.02
C GLN A 166 27.41 16.26 -3.87
N VAL A 167 26.10 16.26 -3.73
CA VAL A 167 25.20 17.14 -4.49
C VAL A 167 25.09 18.49 -3.80
N HIS A 168 25.19 19.56 -4.58
CA HIS A 168 25.01 20.91 -4.05
C HIS A 168 23.59 21.08 -3.48
N GLY A 169 23.50 21.65 -2.27
CA GLY A 169 22.23 21.82 -1.56
C GLY A 169 21.86 20.65 -0.63
N VAL A 170 22.56 19.51 -0.70
CA VAL A 170 22.40 18.43 0.27
C VAL A 170 23.27 18.72 1.50
N THR A 171 22.64 18.92 2.63
CA THR A 171 23.30 19.14 3.93
C THR A 171 23.34 17.87 4.78
N HIS A 172 22.36 16.96 4.57
CA HIS A 172 22.24 15.72 5.30
C HIS A 172 21.84 14.58 4.35
N ALA A 173 22.76 13.64 4.11
CA ALA A 173 22.46 12.39 3.43
C ALA A 173 22.35 11.26 4.47
N ILE A 174 21.17 10.71 4.65
CA ILE A 174 20.82 9.73 5.71
C ILE A 174 20.60 8.35 5.08
N ASN A 175 21.25 7.33 5.64
CA ASN A 175 21.13 5.97 5.11
C ASN A 175 19.70 5.48 5.16
N LYS A 176 19.05 5.59 6.32
CA LYS A 176 17.77 4.93 6.56
C LYS A 176 16.93 5.67 7.59
N VAL A 177 15.66 5.79 7.31
CA VAL A 177 14.66 6.28 8.25
C VAL A 177 13.50 5.31 8.25
N LYS A 178 12.93 5.07 9.43
CA LYS A 178 11.67 4.33 9.57
C LYS A 178 10.56 5.20 8.97
N ALA A 179 9.98 4.77 7.86
CA ALA A 179 8.87 5.47 7.24
C ALA A 179 7.67 5.56 8.21
N PRO A 180 6.88 6.64 8.18
CA PRO A 180 5.56 6.63 8.78
C PRO A 180 4.79 5.42 8.25
N ALA A 181 3.85 4.86 9.01
CA ALA A 181 3.09 3.63 8.69
C ALA A 181 2.25 3.72 7.38
N GLY A 182 2.87 4.24 6.31
CA GLY A 182 2.36 4.32 4.95
C GLY A 182 2.51 3.00 4.19
N SER A 183 1.96 2.96 3.00
CA SER A 183 2.19 1.92 2.00
C SER A 183 2.51 2.58 0.67
N GLU A 184 3.35 1.92 -0.13
CA GLU A 184 3.85 2.46 -1.39
C GLU A 184 3.91 1.33 -2.42
N ASP A 185 3.34 1.52 -3.59
CA ASP A 185 3.28 0.47 -4.63
C ASP A 185 4.65 0.20 -5.29
N ALA A 186 5.57 1.17 -5.24
CA ALA A 186 6.95 0.97 -5.65
C ALA A 186 7.65 -0.17 -4.89
N THR A 187 7.17 -0.53 -3.68
CA THR A 187 7.69 -1.66 -2.91
C THR A 187 7.53 -3.00 -3.62
N LEU A 188 6.50 -3.16 -4.45
CA LEU A 188 6.34 -4.35 -5.31
C LEU A 188 7.44 -4.43 -6.37
N MET A 189 7.86 -3.30 -6.93
CA MET A 189 8.95 -3.21 -7.89
C MET A 189 10.29 -3.50 -7.23
N MET A 190 10.53 -2.93 -6.04
CA MET A 190 11.70 -3.22 -5.22
C MET A 190 11.82 -4.72 -4.92
N ALA A 191 10.74 -5.33 -4.43
CA ALA A 191 10.69 -6.75 -4.10
C ALA A 191 11.00 -7.63 -5.33
N ARG A 192 10.47 -7.28 -6.52
CA ARG A 192 10.73 -8.04 -7.75
C ARG A 192 12.21 -8.01 -8.14
N VAL A 193 12.83 -6.83 -8.14
CA VAL A 193 14.25 -6.68 -8.44
C VAL A 193 15.11 -7.46 -7.44
N GLN A 194 14.80 -7.36 -6.15
CA GLN A 194 15.51 -8.09 -5.09
C GLN A 194 15.35 -9.61 -5.19
N GLN A 195 14.16 -10.10 -5.56
CA GLN A 195 13.92 -11.54 -5.80
C GLN A 195 14.78 -12.10 -6.95
N ASN A 196 15.09 -11.26 -7.94
CA ASN A 196 15.97 -11.61 -9.05
C ASN A 196 17.46 -11.46 -8.71
N GLY A 197 17.81 -11.10 -7.47
CA GLY A 197 19.19 -10.90 -7.02
C GLY A 197 19.73 -9.48 -7.20
N GLY A 198 18.92 -8.56 -7.69
CA GLY A 198 19.26 -7.15 -7.83
C GLY A 198 19.16 -6.35 -6.54
N MET A 199 19.45 -5.07 -6.60
CA MET A 199 19.44 -4.15 -5.47
C MET A 199 18.35 -3.08 -5.64
N ALA A 200 17.64 -2.76 -4.56
CA ALA A 200 16.58 -1.76 -4.62
C ALA A 200 16.57 -0.83 -3.41
N SER A 201 16.13 0.41 -3.62
CA SER A 201 15.90 1.38 -2.56
C SER A 201 14.76 2.33 -2.88
N TYR A 202 14.26 3.00 -1.85
CA TYR A 202 13.29 4.07 -1.92
C TYR A 202 13.86 5.32 -1.24
N MET A 203 14.09 6.38 -2.02
CA MET A 203 14.65 7.64 -1.53
C MET A 203 13.57 8.67 -1.27
N VAL A 204 13.81 9.56 -0.30
CA VAL A 204 12.97 10.73 -0.05
C VAL A 204 13.84 11.98 -0.07
N PHE A 205 13.44 12.96 -0.88
CA PHE A 205 14.08 14.25 -0.96
C PHE A 205 13.27 15.27 -0.15
N GLY A 206 13.92 15.88 0.83
CA GLY A 206 13.32 16.88 1.70
C GLY A 206 13.01 18.17 0.96
N THR A 207 11.82 18.69 1.18
CA THR A 207 11.37 20.00 0.66
C THR A 207 10.26 20.55 1.53
N GLU A 208 10.13 21.86 1.55
CA GLU A 208 8.99 22.53 2.15
C GLU A 208 7.73 22.24 1.36
N LEU A 209 6.63 22.02 2.09
CA LEU A 209 5.31 21.77 1.52
C LEU A 209 4.33 22.85 1.93
N SER A 210 3.57 23.39 1.00
CA SER A 210 2.48 24.35 1.29
C SER A 210 1.33 23.72 2.05
N ALA A 211 1.09 22.42 1.82
CA ALA A 211 0.12 21.59 2.52
C ALA A 211 0.56 20.11 2.48
N GLY A 212 -0.06 19.26 3.30
CA GLY A 212 0.23 17.82 3.31
C GLY A 212 -0.15 17.13 2.00
N HIS A 213 0.44 15.96 1.77
CA HIS A 213 0.09 15.10 0.61
C HIS A 213 -1.41 14.81 0.58
N HIS A 214 -1.98 14.70 -0.62
CA HIS A 214 -3.41 14.52 -0.90
C HIS A 214 -4.33 15.70 -0.50
N ASN A 215 -3.75 16.86 -0.19
CA ASN A 215 -4.48 18.09 0.02
C ASN A 215 -4.64 18.85 -1.32
N GLU A 216 -5.78 19.51 -1.53
CA GLU A 216 -6.04 20.31 -2.75
C GLU A 216 -5.10 21.52 -2.91
N LYS A 217 -4.46 21.96 -1.82
CA LYS A 217 -3.47 23.05 -1.78
C LYS A 217 -2.04 22.53 -1.72
N PHE A 218 -1.83 21.24 -2.04
CA PHE A 218 -0.50 20.66 -2.07
C PHE A 218 0.35 21.37 -3.11
N ASP A 219 1.52 21.81 -2.68
CA ASP A 219 2.57 22.38 -3.52
C ASP A 219 3.91 22.19 -2.83
N PHE A 220 5.02 22.27 -3.55
CA PHE A 220 6.37 22.08 -3.03
C PHE A 220 7.37 22.97 -3.75
N ASP A 221 8.52 23.20 -3.13
CA ASP A 221 9.62 23.93 -3.78
C ASP A 221 10.26 23.06 -4.87
N GLU A 222 10.07 23.46 -6.13
CA GLU A 222 10.57 22.74 -7.31
C GLU A 222 12.11 22.65 -7.38
N GLN A 223 12.84 23.44 -6.59
CA GLN A 223 14.31 23.36 -6.48
C GLN A 223 14.76 21.95 -6.06
N VAL A 224 13.95 21.23 -5.31
CA VAL A 224 14.23 19.85 -4.91
C VAL A 224 14.41 18.91 -6.11
N MET A 225 13.77 19.21 -7.25
CA MET A 225 13.93 18.42 -8.47
C MET A 225 15.37 18.47 -9.00
N ASN A 226 16.05 19.62 -8.88
CA ASN A 226 17.44 19.73 -9.29
C ASN A 226 18.35 18.85 -8.44
N VAL A 227 18.11 18.79 -7.12
CA VAL A 227 18.83 17.91 -6.19
C VAL A 227 18.60 16.44 -6.55
N ALA A 228 17.33 16.06 -6.84
CA ALA A 228 17.01 14.70 -7.21
C ALA A 228 17.64 14.29 -8.55
N ILE A 229 17.56 15.17 -9.56
CA ILE A 229 18.16 14.93 -10.89
C ILE A 229 19.68 14.75 -10.76
N GLU A 230 20.36 15.65 -10.05
CA GLU A 230 21.81 15.55 -9.88
C GLU A 230 22.19 14.28 -9.11
N THR A 231 21.45 13.92 -8.06
CA THR A 231 21.70 12.69 -7.29
C THR A 231 21.59 11.45 -8.19
N LEU A 232 20.52 11.35 -8.95
CA LEU A 232 20.29 10.20 -9.85
C LEU A 232 21.30 10.15 -11.00
N ALA A 233 21.65 11.32 -11.58
CA ALA A 233 22.68 11.40 -12.61
C ALA A 233 24.05 10.95 -12.11
N ARG A 234 24.46 11.40 -10.91
CA ARG A 234 25.70 10.95 -10.27
C ARG A 234 25.67 9.46 -9.97
N THR A 235 24.54 8.95 -9.46
CA THR A 235 24.34 7.51 -9.22
C THR A 235 24.59 6.70 -10.48
N ALA A 236 24.01 7.13 -11.60
CA ALA A 236 24.16 6.41 -12.87
C ALA A 236 25.57 6.53 -13.48
N LEU A 237 26.19 7.72 -13.42
CA LEU A 237 27.47 7.98 -14.08
C LEU A 237 28.68 7.44 -13.30
N ASN A 238 28.61 7.41 -11.97
CA ASN A 238 29.73 7.00 -11.12
C ASN A 238 29.67 5.53 -10.71
N PHE A 239 28.58 4.82 -11.00
CA PHE A 239 28.48 3.43 -10.66
C PHE A 239 29.48 2.58 -11.50
N PRO A 240 30.25 1.69 -10.88
CA PRO A 240 31.21 0.85 -11.59
C PRO A 240 30.48 -0.30 -12.31
N TRP A 241 29.75 0.05 -13.40
CA TRP A 241 29.05 -0.94 -14.22
C TRP A 241 30.03 -1.99 -14.71
N THR A 242 30.03 -3.16 -14.10
CA THR A 242 30.70 -4.32 -14.70
C THR A 242 29.86 -4.74 -15.90
N ARG A 243 30.37 -4.52 -17.12
CA ARG A 243 29.76 -5.14 -18.30
C ARG A 243 29.80 -6.64 -18.06
N GLY A 244 28.64 -7.28 -17.94
CA GLY A 244 28.54 -8.72 -17.98
C GLY A 244 29.22 -9.19 -19.25
N VAL A 245 30.27 -10.02 -19.11
CA VAL A 245 30.94 -10.73 -20.20
C VAL A 245 30.04 -11.91 -20.59
#